data_315d62d59ac37cada1998f463469fb47
#
_entry.id   315d62d59ac37cada1998f463469fb47
#
_cell.length_a   1.000
_cell.length_b   1.000
_cell.length_c   1.000
_cell.angle_alpha   90.00
_cell.angle_beta   90.00
_cell.angle_gamma   90.00
#
_symmetry.space_group_name_H-M   'P 1'
#
loop_
_entity.id
_entity.type
_entity.pdbx_description
1 polymer ?
#
loop_
_entity_poly.entity_id
_entity_poly.type
_entity_poly.pdbx_seq_one_letter_code
_entity_poly.pdbx_strand_id
1 'polypeptide(L)'
;LNEYYVSQYLDHAPLEHPQRGWVLATRQNQAVAGRHPWCLIGSLGRGVRYATDALQVFGTARRADLPAVALATGLPGARLQHEHALAAIQDEPVVLEPGVRVERGFFGWLESHHPDATGAGDLHWVEQALALPEARPLPPAADDGVLTPVVSLFSSCPALVCEDAGEADLDRWWGPERREEEREHGQLLSFFAGQRSHIVLKAKDCNVLRPHGHILRSGGTLEPDEGVMTSTVWMDGVFHSMVTQGHVSINRFLSTTHSYLSLFSSHGQRIFIETQQGWRRLGLPSAFEMTPEACRWFYRHAGGLIEVRSQAGTDRHELTLELIVHEGEALRCLVSHHVALNGDDGATTQPLRYERHGDDVFVRAVPDSDVGRRFPDGGFRISPLAGTVFERVGSDEFL
;
A
#
# COMPACT_ATOMS: atom_id res chain seq x y z
N LEU A 1 2.26 11.14 0.73
CA LEU A 1 2.09 12.45 0.08
C LEU A 1 0.73 12.57 -0.60
N ASN A 2 0.32 11.61 -1.45
CA ASN A 2 -0.96 11.72 -2.17
C ASN A 2 -2.18 11.65 -1.22
N GLU A 3 -2.21 10.77 -0.22
CA GLU A 3 -3.28 10.78 0.79
C GLU A 3 -3.39 12.13 1.47
N TYR A 4 -2.27 12.71 1.84
CA TYR A 4 -2.23 14.04 2.46
C TYR A 4 -2.78 15.10 1.49
N TYR A 5 -2.34 15.11 0.24
CA TYR A 5 -2.84 16.07 -0.75
C TYR A 5 -4.31 15.86 -1.06
N VAL A 6 -4.74 14.62 -1.26
CA VAL A 6 -6.16 14.31 -1.52
C VAL A 6 -7.01 14.68 -0.30
N SER A 7 -6.51 14.45 0.91
CA SER A 7 -7.20 14.80 2.15
C SER A 7 -7.49 16.30 2.27
N GLN A 8 -6.63 17.16 1.72
CA GLN A 8 -6.86 18.61 1.71
C GLN A 8 -8.05 19.03 0.85
N TYR A 9 -8.46 18.21 -0.09
CA TYR A 9 -9.60 18.47 -0.96
C TYR A 9 -10.90 17.85 -0.47
N LEU A 10 -10.89 17.18 0.67
CA LEU A 10 -12.04 16.51 1.26
C LEU A 10 -12.52 17.25 2.50
N ASP A 11 -13.72 17.79 2.42
CA ASP A 11 -14.41 18.39 3.56
C ASP A 11 -15.37 17.37 4.18
N HIS A 12 -15.16 17.07 5.45
CA HIS A 12 -16.07 16.22 6.22
C HIS A 12 -17.04 17.09 7.02
N ALA A 13 -18.31 16.74 6.98
CA ALA A 13 -19.36 17.38 7.76
C ALA A 13 -20.18 16.34 8.51
N PRO A 14 -19.98 16.17 9.81
CA PRO A 14 -20.87 15.36 10.63
C PRO A 14 -22.20 16.12 10.81
N LEU A 15 -23.29 15.43 10.49
CA LEU A 15 -24.65 15.95 10.63
C LEU A 15 -25.41 15.04 11.60
N GLU A 16 -26.23 15.61 12.46
CA GLU A 16 -27.07 14.84 13.39
C GLU A 16 -28.49 14.73 12.83
N HIS A 17 -28.84 13.51 12.40
CA HIS A 17 -30.19 13.20 11.95
C HIS A 17 -31.06 12.82 13.15
N PRO A 18 -32.30 13.35 13.27
CA PRO A 18 -33.14 13.13 14.47
C PRO A 18 -33.37 11.67 14.85
N GLN A 19 -33.51 10.80 13.85
CA GLN A 19 -33.80 9.38 14.05
C GLN A 19 -32.58 8.47 13.90
N ARG A 20 -31.64 8.82 13.02
CA ARG A 20 -30.48 8.01 12.66
C ARG A 20 -29.20 8.39 13.40
N GLY A 21 -29.24 9.42 14.23
CA GLY A 21 -28.05 9.92 14.92
C GLY A 21 -27.03 10.51 13.94
N TRP A 22 -25.75 10.24 14.15
CA TRP A 22 -24.73 10.79 13.32
C TRP A 22 -24.70 10.16 11.92
N VAL A 23 -24.72 11.01 10.92
CA VAL A 23 -24.40 10.72 9.53
C VAL A 23 -23.20 11.59 9.12
N LEU A 24 -22.38 11.11 8.22
CA LEU A 24 -21.16 11.80 7.86
C LEU A 24 -21.15 12.07 6.37
N ALA A 25 -21.16 13.34 6.00
CA ALA A 25 -21.00 13.78 4.64
C ALA A 25 -19.54 14.09 4.33
N THR A 26 -19.12 13.78 3.13
CA THR A 26 -17.79 14.07 2.61
C THR A 26 -17.93 14.72 1.23
N ARG A 27 -17.39 15.91 1.07
CA ARG A 27 -17.46 16.70 -0.16
C ARG A 27 -16.06 17.00 -0.67
N GLN A 28 -15.88 16.89 -1.97
CA GLN A 28 -14.66 17.40 -2.60
C GLN A 28 -14.79 18.91 -2.77
N ASN A 29 -13.91 19.68 -2.10
CA ASN A 29 -13.96 21.14 -2.08
C ASN A 29 -13.40 21.79 -3.36
N GLN A 30 -12.55 21.07 -4.10
CA GLN A 30 -12.06 21.49 -5.39
C GLN A 30 -12.80 20.78 -6.51
N ALA A 31 -13.25 21.51 -7.52
CA ALA A 31 -13.98 20.93 -8.63
C ALA A 31 -13.12 20.00 -9.48
N VAL A 32 -13.65 18.81 -9.78
CA VAL A 32 -13.07 17.87 -10.73
C VAL A 32 -13.97 17.83 -11.98
N ALA A 33 -13.41 18.15 -13.11
CA ALA A 33 -14.17 18.33 -14.36
C ALA A 33 -15.42 19.24 -14.20
N GLY A 34 -15.28 20.31 -13.41
CA GLY A 34 -16.36 21.27 -13.16
C GLY A 34 -17.43 20.81 -12.17
N ARG A 35 -17.22 19.68 -11.49
CA ARG A 35 -18.17 19.11 -10.51
C ARG A 35 -17.53 18.98 -9.14
N HIS A 36 -18.37 19.03 -8.10
CA HIS A 36 -17.99 18.76 -6.72
C HIS A 36 -18.65 17.46 -6.25
N PRO A 37 -17.99 16.32 -6.37
CA PRO A 37 -18.51 15.07 -5.84
C PRO A 37 -18.77 15.16 -4.34
N TRP A 38 -19.86 14.57 -3.91
CA TRP A 38 -20.29 14.56 -2.53
C TRP A 38 -20.87 13.19 -2.16
N CYS A 39 -20.58 12.70 -0.99
CA CYS A 39 -21.17 11.47 -0.49
C CYS A 39 -21.63 11.62 0.95
N LEU A 40 -22.61 10.80 1.34
CA LEU A 40 -23.13 10.71 2.69
C LEU A 40 -23.11 9.24 3.11
N ILE A 41 -22.65 8.96 4.32
CA ILE A 41 -22.73 7.65 4.93
C ILE A 41 -23.48 7.71 6.25
N GLY A 42 -24.19 6.64 6.60
CA GLY A 42 -24.91 6.53 7.86
C GLY A 42 -25.27 5.10 8.21
N SER A 43 -25.75 4.89 9.43
CA SER A 43 -26.25 3.58 9.86
C SER A 43 -27.72 3.40 9.50
N LEU A 44 -28.12 2.20 9.08
CA LEU A 44 -29.51 1.79 8.99
C LEU A 44 -30.17 1.67 10.38
N GLY A 45 -29.37 1.54 11.44
CA GLY A 45 -29.75 1.68 12.83
C GLY A 45 -29.60 3.13 13.32
N ARG A 46 -28.70 3.36 14.27
CA ARG A 46 -28.40 4.68 14.82
C ARG A 46 -26.90 4.90 14.96
N GLY A 47 -26.35 5.85 14.22
CA GLY A 47 -24.97 6.29 14.36
C GLY A 47 -24.76 7.01 15.68
N VAL A 48 -23.93 6.48 16.57
CA VAL A 48 -23.68 7.05 17.90
C VAL A 48 -22.38 7.84 17.98
N ARG A 49 -21.41 7.51 17.10
CA ARG A 49 -20.12 8.19 17.01
C ARG A 49 -19.61 8.19 15.58
N TYR A 50 -18.63 9.02 15.32
CA TYR A 50 -17.99 9.11 14.00
C TYR A 50 -16.50 9.41 14.13
N ALA A 51 -15.77 9.22 13.03
CA ALA A 51 -14.41 9.70 12.84
C ALA A 51 -14.23 10.19 11.41
N THR A 52 -13.36 11.19 11.23
CA THR A 52 -13.08 11.82 9.94
C THR A 52 -11.63 11.70 9.52
N ASP A 53 -10.80 11.05 10.34
CA ASP A 53 -9.38 10.85 10.11
C ASP A 53 -8.95 9.43 10.48
N ALA A 54 -8.05 8.86 9.68
CA ALA A 54 -7.57 7.50 9.88
C ALA A 54 -6.82 7.30 11.21
N LEU A 55 -6.17 8.34 11.73
CA LEU A 55 -5.52 8.28 13.05
C LEU A 55 -6.52 8.04 14.18
N GLN A 56 -7.74 8.54 14.05
CA GLN A 56 -8.79 8.32 15.03
C GLN A 56 -9.27 6.86 15.06
N VAL A 57 -9.15 6.15 13.93
CA VAL A 57 -9.58 4.75 13.80
C VAL A 57 -8.43 3.81 14.13
N PHE A 58 -7.28 4.03 13.52
CA PHE A 58 -6.15 3.09 13.57
C PHE A 58 -5.08 3.49 14.59
N GLY A 59 -5.08 4.73 15.07
CA GLY A 59 -3.95 5.28 15.82
C GLY A 59 -2.71 5.42 14.93
N THR A 60 -1.54 5.42 15.52
CA THR A 60 -0.26 5.44 14.80
C THR A 60 0.17 4.04 14.32
N ALA A 61 -0.41 2.98 14.90
CA ALA A 61 -0.11 1.61 14.55
C ALA A 61 -0.99 1.15 13.40
N ARG A 62 -0.40 0.93 12.23
CA ARG A 62 -1.15 0.54 11.02
C ARG A 62 -0.93 -0.91 10.59
N ARG A 63 -0.08 -1.64 11.25
CA ARG A 63 0.24 -3.00 10.83
C ARG A 63 -0.85 -3.98 11.28
N ALA A 64 -1.06 -5.01 10.45
CA ALA A 64 -2.16 -5.96 10.56
C ALA A 64 -2.26 -6.71 11.89
N ASP A 65 -1.19 -6.74 12.64
CA ASP A 65 -1.09 -7.47 13.91
C ASP A 65 -1.56 -6.64 15.10
N LEU A 66 -1.77 -5.33 14.92
CA LEU A 66 -2.24 -4.45 15.97
C LEU A 66 -3.71 -4.08 15.72
N PRO A 67 -4.58 -4.29 16.71
CA PRO A 67 -5.99 -3.93 16.56
C PRO A 67 -6.12 -2.42 16.40
N ALA A 68 -7.07 -1.99 15.56
CA ALA A 68 -7.41 -0.58 15.44
C ALA A 68 -7.79 0.00 16.80
N VAL A 69 -7.27 1.17 17.14
CA VAL A 69 -7.53 1.85 18.43
C VAL A 69 -9.03 1.99 18.68
N ALA A 70 -9.81 2.28 17.65
CA ALA A 70 -11.25 2.42 17.75
C ALA A 70 -11.97 1.14 18.21
N LEU A 71 -11.38 -0.06 18.05
CA LEU A 71 -11.99 -1.29 18.55
C LEU A 71 -11.95 -1.37 20.08
N ALA A 72 -10.96 -0.75 20.72
CA ALA A 72 -10.85 -0.73 22.17
C ALA A 72 -11.61 0.45 22.80
N THR A 73 -11.63 1.61 22.15
CA THR A 73 -12.13 2.87 22.74
C THR A 73 -13.41 3.39 22.10
N GLY A 74 -13.82 2.83 20.98
CA GLY A 74 -14.84 3.40 20.09
C GLY A 74 -14.32 4.63 19.35
N LEU A 75 -15.11 5.11 18.38
CA LEU A 75 -14.78 6.33 17.64
C LEU A 75 -14.90 7.57 18.55
N PRO A 76 -14.03 8.59 18.41
CA PRO A 76 -13.99 9.72 19.34
C PRO A 76 -15.17 10.69 19.19
N GLY A 77 -15.88 10.70 18.05
CA GLY A 77 -16.93 11.67 17.77
C GLY A 77 -16.37 13.10 17.52
N ALA A 78 -15.16 13.18 16.99
CA ALA A 78 -14.48 14.44 16.71
C ALA A 78 -14.16 14.56 15.23
N ARG A 79 -14.29 15.79 14.70
CA ARG A 79 -13.92 16.12 13.33
C ARG A 79 -12.47 16.56 13.30
N LEU A 80 -11.64 15.81 12.57
CA LEU A 80 -10.33 16.24 12.11
C LEU A 80 -10.40 16.46 10.59
N GLN A 81 -9.48 17.23 10.05
CA GLN A 81 -9.53 17.59 8.64
C GLN A 81 -8.11 17.81 8.10
N HIS A 82 -7.90 17.50 6.83
CA HIS A 82 -6.69 17.75 6.06
C HIS A 82 -5.45 16.89 6.40
N GLU A 83 -5.61 15.83 7.16
CA GLU A 83 -4.52 14.91 7.48
C GLU A 83 -4.65 13.60 6.70
N HIS A 84 -5.40 12.65 7.24
CA HIS A 84 -5.65 11.34 6.65
C HIS A 84 -7.14 11.11 6.51
N ALA A 85 -7.77 11.77 5.55
CA ALA A 85 -9.22 11.75 5.36
C ALA A 85 -9.79 10.33 5.34
N LEU A 86 -10.72 10.09 6.25
CA LEU A 86 -11.44 8.84 6.38
C LEU A 86 -12.84 9.17 6.93
N ALA A 87 -13.86 8.50 6.41
CA ALA A 87 -15.21 8.61 6.92
C ALA A 87 -15.60 7.30 7.61
N ALA A 88 -15.87 7.35 8.91
CA ALA A 88 -16.30 6.21 9.68
C ALA A 88 -17.49 6.55 10.60
N ILE A 89 -18.45 5.65 10.68
CA ILE A 89 -19.62 5.72 11.57
C ILE A 89 -19.60 4.49 12.48
N GLN A 90 -19.84 4.73 13.74
CA GLN A 90 -20.07 3.67 14.74
C GLN A 90 -21.56 3.59 15.03
N ASP A 91 -22.14 2.40 14.86
CA ASP A 91 -23.51 2.11 15.24
C ASP A 91 -23.62 1.90 16.76
N GLU A 92 -24.84 1.97 17.28
CA GLU A 92 -25.10 1.69 18.69
C GLU A 92 -24.66 0.25 19.05
N PRO A 93 -24.12 0.06 20.25
CA PRO A 93 -23.66 -1.25 20.69
C PRO A 93 -24.85 -2.22 20.82
N VAL A 94 -24.59 -3.49 20.59
CA VAL A 94 -25.56 -4.56 20.76
C VAL A 94 -24.96 -5.65 21.64
N VAL A 95 -25.79 -6.17 22.54
CA VAL A 95 -25.48 -7.36 23.33
C VAL A 95 -26.12 -8.55 22.62
N LEU A 96 -25.31 -9.54 22.25
CA LEU A 96 -25.78 -10.77 21.62
C LEU A 96 -25.95 -11.86 22.69
N GLU A 97 -27.18 -12.19 23.00
CA GLU A 97 -27.49 -13.36 23.82
C GLU A 97 -27.34 -14.66 22.98
N PRO A 98 -27.05 -15.79 23.59
CA PRO A 98 -26.97 -17.07 22.91
C PRO A 98 -28.21 -17.38 22.06
N GLY A 99 -28.02 -17.63 20.76
CA GLY A 99 -29.11 -17.94 19.83
C GLY A 99 -29.81 -16.72 19.24
N VAL A 100 -29.49 -15.50 19.65
CA VAL A 100 -30.05 -14.27 19.08
C VAL A 100 -29.28 -13.86 17.82
N ARG A 101 -30.04 -13.57 16.77
CA ARG A 101 -29.52 -12.97 15.54
C ARG A 101 -29.88 -11.49 15.51
N VAL A 102 -28.89 -10.65 15.24
CA VAL A 102 -29.04 -9.20 15.02
C VAL A 102 -28.49 -8.84 13.66
N GLU A 103 -29.27 -8.08 12.90
CA GLU A 103 -28.83 -7.54 11.60
C GLU A 103 -28.47 -6.07 11.77
N ARG A 104 -27.34 -5.69 11.20
CA ARG A 104 -26.84 -4.31 11.15
C ARG A 104 -26.48 -3.98 9.71
N GLY A 105 -26.58 -2.72 9.37
CA GLY A 105 -26.22 -2.25 8.04
C GLY A 105 -25.90 -0.77 8.03
N PHE A 106 -25.25 -0.37 6.96
CA PHE A 106 -24.91 1.02 6.68
C PHE A 106 -25.41 1.35 5.28
N PHE A 107 -25.65 2.63 5.04
CA PHE A 107 -26.00 3.13 3.72
C PHE A 107 -24.97 4.16 3.27
N GLY A 108 -24.84 4.30 1.96
CA GLY A 108 -24.11 5.38 1.32
C GLY A 108 -24.96 6.01 0.22
N TRP A 109 -24.85 7.33 0.08
CA TRP A 109 -25.45 8.10 -0.99
C TRP A 109 -24.36 8.89 -1.71
N LEU A 110 -24.42 8.96 -3.03
CA LEU A 110 -23.45 9.69 -3.84
C LEU A 110 -24.16 10.71 -4.74
N GLU A 111 -23.75 11.97 -4.62
CA GLU A 111 -24.07 13.02 -5.56
C GLU A 111 -22.86 13.39 -6.41
N SER A 112 -23.03 13.39 -7.71
CA SER A 112 -21.94 13.71 -8.62
C SER A 112 -21.56 15.20 -8.62
N HIS A 113 -22.46 16.06 -8.14
CA HIS A 113 -22.26 17.51 -8.12
C HIS A 113 -23.06 18.15 -6.98
N HIS A 114 -22.36 18.59 -5.96
CA HIS A 114 -22.91 19.31 -4.81
C HIS A 114 -22.06 20.59 -4.61
N PRO A 115 -22.42 21.71 -5.28
CA PRO A 115 -21.59 22.91 -5.30
C PRO A 115 -21.54 23.64 -3.96
N ASP A 116 -22.60 23.54 -3.17
CA ASP A 116 -22.72 24.26 -1.91
C ASP A 116 -22.03 23.56 -0.76
N ALA A 117 -21.76 24.30 0.32
CA ALA A 117 -21.24 23.72 1.54
C ALA A 117 -22.28 22.78 2.18
N THR A 118 -21.83 21.65 2.70
CA THR A 118 -22.69 20.71 3.40
C THR A 118 -23.33 21.32 4.65
N GLY A 119 -24.60 21.12 4.82
CA GLY A 119 -25.37 21.66 5.95
C GLY A 119 -26.59 20.82 6.32
N ALA A 120 -27.39 21.31 7.27
CA ALA A 120 -28.57 20.59 7.77
C ALA A 120 -29.62 20.32 6.66
N GLY A 121 -29.65 21.13 5.60
CA GLY A 121 -30.52 20.90 4.45
C GLY A 121 -30.25 19.56 3.74
N ASP A 122 -29.02 19.06 3.81
CA ASP A 122 -28.61 17.83 3.14
C ASP A 122 -29.10 16.57 3.82
N LEU A 123 -29.70 16.68 5.02
CA LEU A 123 -30.32 15.55 5.70
C LEU A 123 -31.48 14.90 4.90
N HIS A 124 -32.07 15.63 3.93
CA HIS A 124 -33.06 15.04 3.03
C HIS A 124 -32.52 13.85 2.22
N TRP A 125 -31.20 13.80 1.95
CA TRP A 125 -30.56 12.69 1.28
C TRP A 125 -30.59 11.39 2.10
N VAL A 126 -30.62 11.53 3.42
CA VAL A 126 -30.81 10.36 4.33
C VAL A 126 -32.17 9.71 4.06
N GLU A 127 -33.22 10.52 3.97
CA GLU A 127 -34.58 10.02 3.71
C GLU A 127 -34.68 9.37 2.33
N GLN A 128 -34.00 9.93 1.32
CA GLN A 128 -33.96 9.36 0.00
C GLN A 128 -33.21 8.02 -0.04
N ALA A 129 -32.05 7.94 0.61
CA ALA A 129 -31.29 6.70 0.72
C ALA A 129 -32.09 5.60 1.42
N LEU A 130 -32.79 5.94 2.52
CA LEU A 130 -33.60 4.99 3.28
C LEU A 130 -34.90 4.57 2.55
N ALA A 131 -35.34 5.33 1.57
CA ALA A 131 -36.49 4.97 0.75
C ALA A 131 -36.16 3.92 -0.34
N LEU A 132 -34.89 3.71 -0.62
CA LEU A 132 -34.45 2.74 -1.61
C LEU A 132 -34.76 1.30 -1.17
N PRO A 133 -35.06 0.39 -2.09
CA PRO A 133 -35.28 -1.02 -1.79
C PRO A 133 -34.08 -1.66 -1.08
N GLU A 134 -32.89 -1.25 -1.43
CA GLU A 134 -31.60 -1.76 -0.91
C GLU A 134 -31.39 -1.41 0.57
N ALA A 135 -32.07 -0.39 1.08
CA ALA A 135 -32.04 -0.03 2.50
C ALA A 135 -32.90 -0.96 3.38
N ARG A 136 -33.66 -1.85 2.77
CA ARG A 136 -34.48 -2.83 3.49
C ARG A 136 -33.68 -4.10 3.77
N PRO A 137 -34.01 -4.85 4.85
CA PRO A 137 -33.43 -6.17 5.05
C PRO A 137 -33.66 -7.01 3.79
N LEU A 138 -32.58 -7.42 3.15
CA LEU A 138 -32.66 -8.36 2.04
C LEU A 138 -33.07 -9.72 2.59
N PRO A 139 -33.96 -10.48 1.89
CA PRO A 139 -34.15 -11.88 2.20
C PRO A 139 -32.77 -12.56 2.18
N PRO A 140 -32.54 -13.60 3.00
CA PRO A 140 -31.29 -14.34 2.95
C PRO A 140 -31.03 -14.68 1.48
N ALA A 141 -29.88 -14.26 0.96
CA ALA A 141 -29.49 -14.66 -0.38
C ALA A 141 -29.61 -16.17 -0.45
N ALA A 142 -30.30 -16.69 -1.44
CA ALA A 142 -30.16 -18.08 -1.80
C ALA A 142 -28.67 -18.32 -1.94
N ASP A 143 -28.18 -19.44 -1.46
CA ASP A 143 -26.76 -19.78 -1.40
C ASP A 143 -26.20 -19.89 -2.84
N ASP A 144 -26.11 -18.74 -3.51
CA ASP A 144 -25.59 -18.57 -4.87
C ASP A 144 -24.06 -18.55 -4.78
N GLY A 145 -23.52 -19.70 -4.36
CA GLY A 145 -22.11 -20.02 -4.41
C GLY A 145 -21.23 -18.89 -3.88
N VAL A 146 -20.68 -19.06 -2.71
CA VAL A 146 -19.60 -18.19 -2.22
C VAL A 146 -18.58 -18.09 -3.34
N LEU A 147 -18.45 -16.90 -3.95
CA LEU A 147 -17.33 -16.62 -4.83
C LEU A 147 -16.08 -16.84 -3.98
N THR A 148 -15.51 -18.03 -4.10
CA THR A 148 -14.24 -18.33 -3.44
C THR A 148 -13.23 -17.38 -4.10
N PRO A 149 -12.65 -16.44 -3.35
CA PRO A 149 -11.65 -15.55 -3.94
C PRO A 149 -10.55 -16.43 -4.53
N VAL A 150 -10.11 -16.11 -5.73
CA VAL A 150 -8.95 -16.78 -6.33
C VAL A 150 -7.75 -16.46 -5.42
N VAL A 151 -7.31 -17.47 -4.71
CA VAL A 151 -6.21 -17.35 -3.75
C VAL A 151 -4.92 -17.51 -4.53
N SER A 152 -4.17 -16.43 -4.68
CA SER A 152 -2.84 -16.44 -5.29
C SER A 152 -1.75 -16.47 -4.21
N LEU A 153 -0.55 -16.89 -4.58
CA LEU A 153 0.63 -16.80 -3.71
C LEU A 153 0.82 -15.35 -3.21
N PHE A 154 0.60 -14.39 -4.09
CA PHE A 154 0.75 -12.97 -3.78
C PHE A 154 -0.26 -12.48 -2.74
N SER A 155 -1.51 -12.87 -2.83
CA SER A 155 -2.59 -12.42 -1.95
C SER A 155 -2.64 -13.16 -0.62
N SER A 156 -2.19 -14.42 -0.59
CA SER A 156 -2.38 -15.32 0.55
C SER A 156 -1.09 -15.75 1.25
N CYS A 157 0.07 -15.55 0.63
CA CYS A 157 1.34 -15.96 1.22
C CYS A 157 1.63 -15.17 2.50
N PRO A 158 1.79 -15.83 3.66
CA PRO A 158 2.12 -15.16 4.89
C PRO A 158 3.51 -14.52 4.81
N ALA A 159 3.69 -13.39 5.50
CA ALA A 159 4.99 -12.75 5.60
C ALA A 159 5.96 -13.61 6.45
N LEU A 160 7.25 -13.53 6.12
CA LEU A 160 8.30 -14.07 6.96
C LEU A 160 8.30 -13.32 8.30
N VAL A 161 8.18 -14.06 9.39
CA VAL A 161 8.26 -13.48 10.73
C VAL A 161 9.73 -13.25 11.07
N CYS A 162 10.09 -11.97 11.24
CA CYS A 162 11.44 -11.57 11.60
C CYS A 162 11.55 -11.23 13.09
N GLU A 163 12.68 -11.56 13.65
CA GLU A 163 13.09 -11.17 15.00
C GLU A 163 13.51 -9.69 15.03
N ASP A 164 13.52 -9.08 16.19
CA ASP A 164 14.09 -7.75 16.34
C ASP A 164 15.63 -7.87 16.28
N ALA A 165 16.28 -6.90 15.65
CA ALA A 165 17.74 -6.86 15.60
C ALA A 165 18.30 -6.55 17.02
N GLY A 166 19.12 -7.45 17.53
CA GLY A 166 19.83 -7.26 18.80
C GLY A 166 21.06 -6.34 18.65
N GLU A 167 21.57 -5.83 19.77
CA GLU A 167 22.77 -4.97 19.76
C GLU A 167 23.95 -5.61 19.03
N ALA A 168 24.17 -6.92 19.22
CA ALA A 168 25.23 -7.65 18.53
C ALA A 168 25.04 -7.69 17.00
N ASP A 169 23.81 -7.80 16.52
CA ASP A 169 23.51 -7.72 15.09
C ASP A 169 23.79 -6.31 14.55
N LEU A 170 23.34 -5.29 15.28
CA LEU A 170 23.53 -3.90 14.88
C LEU A 170 25.02 -3.54 14.82
N ASP A 171 25.80 -3.95 15.81
CA ASP A 171 27.24 -3.72 15.86
C ASP A 171 27.99 -4.47 14.74
N ARG A 172 27.53 -5.68 14.42
CA ARG A 172 28.08 -6.47 13.31
C ARG A 172 27.81 -5.86 11.96
N TRP A 173 26.60 -5.28 11.75
CA TRP A 173 26.21 -4.76 10.45
C TRP A 173 26.71 -3.34 10.19
N TRP A 174 26.77 -2.48 11.22
CA TRP A 174 27.10 -1.06 11.08
C TRP A 174 28.20 -0.56 12.01
N GLY A 175 28.72 -1.40 12.88
CA GLY A 175 29.68 -1.01 13.93
C GLY A 175 29.00 -0.40 15.16
N PRO A 176 29.77 -0.16 16.22
CA PRO A 176 29.21 0.31 17.50
C PRO A 176 28.90 1.81 17.52
N GLU A 177 29.42 2.58 16.56
CA GLU A 177 29.21 4.03 16.53
C GLU A 177 27.88 4.38 15.90
N ARG A 178 26.95 4.84 16.72
CA ARG A 178 25.61 5.29 16.31
C ARG A 178 25.45 6.77 16.63
N ARG A 179 24.83 7.50 15.71
CA ARG A 179 24.55 8.92 15.86
C ARG A 179 23.07 9.17 15.73
N GLU A 180 22.58 10.25 16.35
CA GLU A 180 21.20 10.69 16.26
C GLU A 180 20.21 9.54 16.54
N GLU A 181 20.46 8.81 17.63
CA GLU A 181 19.59 7.72 18.03
C GLU A 181 18.21 8.25 18.40
N GLU A 182 17.18 7.67 17.79
CA GLU A 182 15.79 7.88 18.17
C GLU A 182 15.36 6.72 19.06
N ARG A 183 14.82 7.05 20.23
CA ARG A 183 14.35 6.07 21.20
C ARG A 183 12.96 6.41 21.73
N GLU A 184 12.14 5.41 21.95
CA GLU A 184 10.85 5.53 22.61
C GLU A 184 10.77 4.49 23.74
N HIS A 185 10.45 4.92 24.94
CA HIS A 185 10.41 4.05 26.14
C HIS A 185 11.68 3.18 26.33
N GLY A 186 12.84 3.72 25.93
CA GLY A 186 14.13 3.00 25.99
C GLY A 186 14.42 2.11 24.79
N GLN A 187 13.44 1.82 23.94
CA GLN A 187 13.62 1.05 22.72
C GLN A 187 14.25 1.90 21.62
N LEU A 188 15.30 1.38 20.99
CA LEU A 188 15.91 2.01 19.83
C LEU A 188 15.00 1.84 18.61
N LEU A 189 14.73 2.94 17.90
CA LEU A 189 13.84 3.00 16.74
C LEU A 189 14.58 3.23 15.43
N SER A 190 15.52 4.18 15.44
CA SER A 190 16.36 4.50 14.29
C SER A 190 17.66 5.17 14.73
N PHE A 191 18.65 5.19 13.83
CA PHE A 191 19.92 5.86 14.06
C PHE A 191 20.65 6.09 12.74
N PHE A 192 21.74 6.87 12.80
CA PHE A 192 22.65 7.05 11.69
C PHE A 192 23.98 6.32 11.97
N ALA A 193 24.48 5.59 10.98
CA ALA A 193 25.78 4.94 11.00
C ALA A 193 26.69 5.50 9.89
N GLY A 194 27.99 5.50 10.13
CA GLY A 194 28.94 6.06 9.18
C GLY A 194 28.60 7.51 8.80
N GLN A 195 28.81 7.90 7.55
CA GLN A 195 28.53 9.27 7.12
C GLN A 195 27.14 9.45 6.51
N ARG A 196 26.56 8.40 5.91
CA ARG A 196 25.42 8.54 4.98
C ARG A 196 24.32 7.50 5.18
N SER A 197 24.44 6.58 6.12
CA SER A 197 23.49 5.50 6.34
C SER A 197 22.47 5.90 7.40
N HIS A 198 21.19 5.89 7.04
CA HIS A 198 20.08 5.97 7.97
C HIS A 198 19.47 4.59 8.16
N ILE A 199 19.42 4.12 9.37
CA ILE A 199 18.92 2.81 9.75
C ILE A 199 17.58 2.96 10.48
N VAL A 200 16.58 2.23 10.03
CA VAL A 200 15.25 2.14 10.65
C VAL A 200 15.04 0.71 11.14
N LEU A 201 14.66 0.55 12.38
CA LEU A 201 14.39 -0.76 12.97
C LEU A 201 12.91 -1.13 12.85
N LYS A 202 12.63 -2.42 12.87
CA LYS A 202 11.28 -2.99 12.80
C LYS A 202 10.31 -2.29 13.77
N ALA A 203 10.75 -2.03 15.01
CA ALA A 203 9.95 -1.39 16.04
C ALA A 203 9.40 -0.02 15.62
N LYS A 204 10.20 0.79 14.92
CA LYS A 204 9.74 2.09 14.41
C LYS A 204 8.67 1.91 13.34
N ASP A 205 8.91 1.02 12.37
CA ASP A 205 8.01 0.85 11.24
C ASP A 205 6.66 0.24 11.65
N CYS A 206 6.62 -0.54 12.74
CA CYS A 206 5.37 -1.04 13.31
C CYS A 206 4.47 0.08 13.88
N ASN A 207 5.05 1.21 14.26
CA ASN A 207 4.36 2.32 14.92
C ASN A 207 4.06 3.51 14.01
N VAL A 208 4.20 3.35 12.69
CA VAL A 208 3.92 4.41 11.72
C VAL A 208 2.78 4.02 10.80
N LEU A 209 2.02 5.03 10.35
CA LEU A 209 0.92 4.83 9.39
C LEU A 209 1.41 4.39 8.01
N ARG A 210 2.61 4.79 7.66
CA ARG A 210 3.22 4.51 6.36
C ARG A 210 4.57 3.86 6.55
N PRO A 211 4.88 2.81 5.78
CA PRO A 211 6.20 2.21 5.84
C PRO A 211 7.26 3.23 5.44
N HIS A 212 8.46 3.10 6.00
CA HIS A 212 9.61 3.86 5.56
C HIS A 212 9.96 3.46 4.13
N GLY A 213 10.32 4.45 3.33
CA GLY A 213 10.65 4.26 1.93
C GLY A 213 11.75 5.20 1.47
N HIS A 214 12.27 4.93 0.28
CA HIS A 214 13.34 5.71 -0.32
C HIS A 214 13.16 5.76 -1.84
N ILE A 215 13.81 6.73 -2.48
CA ILE A 215 13.89 6.84 -3.93
C ILE A 215 15.35 6.61 -4.34
N LEU A 216 15.58 5.57 -5.12
CA LEU A 216 16.85 5.31 -5.74
C LEU A 216 16.89 5.94 -7.13
N ARG A 217 18.00 6.57 -7.47
CA ARG A 217 18.22 7.21 -8.77
C ARG A 217 19.59 6.84 -9.30
N SER A 218 19.64 6.34 -10.53
CA SER A 218 20.90 6.06 -11.20
C SER A 218 21.60 7.34 -11.67
N GLY A 219 22.90 7.25 -11.95
CA GLY A 219 23.73 8.37 -12.38
C GLY A 219 24.31 9.18 -11.21
N GLY A 220 25.53 9.66 -11.38
CA GLY A 220 26.29 10.38 -10.34
C GLY A 220 26.02 11.88 -10.27
N THR A 221 25.20 12.44 -11.15
CA THR A 221 24.90 13.87 -11.23
C THR A 221 23.42 14.15 -11.01
N LEU A 222 23.08 15.39 -10.65
CA LEU A 222 21.70 15.86 -10.56
C LEU A 222 21.21 16.53 -11.85
N GLU A 223 21.98 16.44 -12.92
CA GLU A 223 21.59 16.98 -14.21
C GLU A 223 20.46 16.16 -14.82
N PRO A 224 19.51 16.80 -15.52
CA PRO A 224 18.47 16.10 -16.25
C PRO A 224 19.06 15.18 -17.32
N ASP A 225 18.63 13.93 -17.32
CA ASP A 225 19.07 12.91 -18.26
C ASP A 225 17.89 11.96 -18.54
N GLU A 226 17.50 11.83 -19.80
CA GLU A 226 16.41 10.95 -20.24
C GLU A 226 16.72 9.46 -20.02
N GLY A 227 17.97 9.09 -19.84
CA GLY A 227 18.39 7.72 -19.54
C GLY A 227 18.29 7.37 -18.05
N VAL A 228 18.15 8.35 -17.17
CA VAL A 228 18.11 8.13 -15.72
C VAL A 228 17.01 7.16 -15.32
N MET A 229 17.39 6.15 -14.56
CA MET A 229 16.46 5.21 -13.93
C MET A 229 16.16 5.66 -12.51
N THR A 230 14.88 5.69 -12.15
CA THR A 230 14.43 5.92 -10.76
C THR A 230 13.58 4.77 -10.29
N SER A 231 13.59 4.52 -8.99
CA SER A 231 12.76 3.50 -8.34
C SER A 231 12.39 3.96 -6.95
N THR A 232 11.16 3.71 -6.56
CA THR A 232 10.76 3.76 -5.15
C THR A 232 10.93 2.38 -4.52
N VAL A 233 11.40 2.37 -3.29
CA VAL A 233 11.55 1.17 -2.45
C VAL A 233 10.91 1.41 -1.10
N TRP A 234 10.44 0.34 -0.45
CA TRP A 234 9.75 0.44 0.84
C TRP A 234 10.24 -0.64 1.79
N MET A 235 10.39 -0.27 3.03
CA MET A 235 10.83 -1.18 4.11
C MET A 235 9.98 -2.45 4.18
N ASP A 236 8.69 -2.37 3.88
CA ASP A 236 7.78 -3.52 3.90
C ASP A 236 7.91 -4.43 2.66
N GLY A 237 9.13 -4.69 2.24
CA GLY A 237 9.43 -5.69 1.21
C GLY A 237 8.94 -5.33 -0.19
N VAL A 238 8.96 -4.05 -0.55
CA VAL A 238 8.88 -3.58 -1.93
C VAL A 238 10.26 -3.15 -2.36
N PHE A 239 10.91 -3.98 -3.15
CA PHE A 239 12.34 -3.82 -3.45
C PHE A 239 12.60 -2.86 -4.60
N HIS A 240 11.74 -2.87 -5.61
CA HIS A 240 11.66 -1.87 -6.67
C HIS A 240 10.21 -1.66 -7.06
N SER A 241 9.79 -0.41 -7.13
CA SER A 241 8.46 -0.02 -7.59
C SER A 241 8.53 1.34 -8.27
N MET A 242 7.52 1.67 -9.03
CA MET A 242 7.52 2.92 -9.80
C MET A 242 8.83 3.10 -10.57
N VAL A 243 9.37 2.01 -11.11
CA VAL A 243 10.60 2.06 -11.90
C VAL A 243 10.32 2.82 -13.18
N THR A 244 11.01 3.94 -13.36
CA THR A 244 10.83 4.83 -14.50
C THR A 244 12.16 5.16 -15.14
N GLN A 245 12.14 5.45 -16.44
CA GLN A 245 13.26 6.00 -17.18
C GLN A 245 12.89 7.40 -17.66
N GLY A 246 13.70 8.39 -17.34
CA GLY A 246 13.39 9.78 -17.67
C GLY A 246 12.11 10.28 -16.99
N HIS A 247 11.15 10.77 -17.77
CA HIS A 247 9.91 11.31 -17.26
C HIS A 247 8.95 10.23 -16.75
N VAL A 248 8.41 10.42 -15.56
CA VAL A 248 7.62 9.42 -14.83
C VAL A 248 6.29 9.03 -15.47
N SER A 249 5.69 9.90 -16.27
CA SER A 249 4.33 9.67 -16.79
C SER A 249 4.25 8.76 -18.00
N ILE A 250 5.35 8.47 -18.68
CA ILE A 250 5.36 7.69 -19.92
C ILE A 250 6.19 6.41 -19.80
N ASN A 251 7.31 6.46 -19.11
CA ASN A 251 8.34 5.44 -19.11
C ASN A 251 8.33 4.60 -17.84
N ARG A 252 7.17 4.14 -17.41
CA ARG A 252 7.03 3.30 -16.22
C ARG A 252 7.11 1.81 -16.60
N PHE A 253 7.97 1.06 -15.92
CA PHE A 253 8.20 -0.36 -16.17
C PHE A 253 7.58 -1.28 -15.13
N LEU A 254 7.62 -0.89 -13.86
CA LEU A 254 7.08 -1.68 -12.77
C LEU A 254 6.07 -0.86 -11.96
N SER A 255 5.15 -1.54 -11.34
CA SER A 255 4.05 -1.05 -10.54
C SER A 255 2.87 -0.56 -11.35
N THR A 256 1.72 -1.01 -10.93
CA THR A 256 0.42 -0.62 -11.45
C THR A 256 -0.30 0.37 -10.55
N THR A 257 0.25 0.66 -9.37
CA THR A 257 -0.43 1.57 -8.45
C THR A 257 -0.16 3.01 -8.78
N HIS A 258 -1.23 3.77 -8.73
CA HIS A 258 -1.23 5.19 -8.90
C HIS A 258 -0.53 5.94 -7.77
N SER A 259 -0.71 5.50 -6.54
CA SER A 259 -0.28 6.23 -5.36
C SER A 259 0.97 5.62 -4.74
N TYR A 260 1.96 6.44 -4.44
CA TYR A 260 3.10 6.08 -3.58
C TYR A 260 2.66 5.56 -2.21
N LEU A 261 1.43 5.80 -1.83
CA LEU A 261 0.86 5.58 -0.52
C LEU A 261 0.13 4.24 -0.41
N SER A 262 -0.23 3.66 -1.54
CA SER A 262 -0.88 2.36 -1.62
C SER A 262 0.11 1.22 -1.89
N LEU A 263 1.39 1.51 -2.01
CA LEU A 263 2.42 0.58 -2.46
C LEU A 263 2.67 -0.60 -1.53
N PHE A 264 2.36 -0.45 -0.24
CA PHE A 264 2.47 -1.55 0.71
C PHE A 264 1.46 -2.67 0.46
N SER A 265 0.44 -2.42 -0.35
CA SER A 265 -0.62 -3.41 -0.56
C SER A 265 -0.41 -4.32 -1.76
N SER A 266 0.46 -3.98 -2.72
CA SER A 266 0.39 -4.81 -3.92
C SER A 266 1.61 -4.90 -4.83
N HIS A 267 2.21 -3.85 -5.31
CA HIS A 267 2.85 -3.96 -6.63
C HIS A 267 4.35 -3.69 -6.58
N GLY A 268 5.00 -3.74 -7.72
CA GLY A 268 6.43 -3.65 -7.83
C GLY A 268 7.10 -5.02 -7.81
N GLN A 269 8.31 -5.08 -7.28
CA GLN A 269 9.09 -6.31 -7.18
C GLN A 269 8.99 -6.87 -5.77
N ARG A 270 8.58 -8.13 -5.66
CA ARG A 270 8.43 -8.87 -4.39
C ARG A 270 9.30 -10.11 -4.41
N ILE A 271 9.71 -10.55 -3.25
CA ILE A 271 10.49 -11.77 -3.07
C ILE A 271 9.74 -12.71 -2.12
N PHE A 272 9.66 -13.96 -2.53
CA PHE A 272 9.15 -15.07 -1.74
C PHE A 272 10.26 -16.09 -1.55
N ILE A 273 10.35 -16.68 -0.38
CA ILE A 273 11.28 -17.74 -0.06
C ILE A 273 10.52 -18.99 0.35
N GLU A 274 11.03 -20.16 -0.04
CA GLU A 274 10.50 -21.45 0.38
C GLU A 274 11.15 -21.86 1.70
N THR A 275 10.34 -22.06 2.71
CA THR A 275 10.76 -22.53 4.04
C THR A 275 10.20 -23.94 4.29
N GLN A 276 10.62 -24.59 5.35
CA GLN A 276 10.05 -25.88 5.79
C GLN A 276 8.52 -25.80 6.05
N GLN A 277 8.00 -24.60 6.31
CA GLN A 277 6.58 -24.34 6.54
C GLN A 277 5.85 -23.83 5.28
N GLY A 278 6.46 -23.94 4.10
CA GLY A 278 5.98 -23.42 2.83
C GLY A 278 6.50 -22.02 2.50
N TRP A 279 5.91 -21.44 1.47
CA TRP A 279 6.31 -20.12 0.99
C TRP A 279 6.06 -19.01 2.01
N ARG A 280 7.00 -18.07 2.10
CA ARG A 280 6.92 -16.85 2.91
C ARG A 280 7.31 -15.65 2.06
N ARG A 281 6.51 -14.60 2.11
CA ARG A 281 6.85 -13.32 1.48
C ARG A 281 7.81 -12.54 2.37
N LEU A 282 8.86 -11.98 1.80
CA LEU A 282 9.70 -11.01 2.49
C LEU A 282 8.91 -9.70 2.64
N GLY A 283 8.46 -9.44 3.85
CA GLY A 283 7.72 -8.25 4.24
C GLY A 283 8.59 -7.33 5.10
N LEU A 284 8.15 -7.06 6.33
CA LEU A 284 8.86 -6.22 7.29
C LEU A 284 10.14 -6.88 7.78
N PRO A 285 11.33 -6.27 7.53
CA PRO A 285 12.62 -6.78 7.99
C PRO A 285 12.87 -6.45 9.45
N SER A 286 13.92 -7.01 10.04
CA SER A 286 14.45 -6.64 11.35
C SER A 286 15.02 -5.22 11.36
N ALA A 287 15.66 -4.84 10.26
CA ALA A 287 16.22 -3.50 10.05
C ALA A 287 16.25 -3.14 8.56
N PHE A 288 16.19 -1.86 8.28
CA PHE A 288 16.23 -1.28 6.93
C PHE A 288 17.22 -0.13 6.91
N GLU A 289 18.18 -0.19 6.00
CA GLU A 289 19.17 0.85 5.78
C GLU A 289 18.87 1.61 4.49
N MET A 290 19.02 2.91 4.55
CA MET A 290 18.92 3.81 3.41
C MET A 290 20.21 4.60 3.26
N THR A 291 20.79 4.57 2.07
CA THR A 291 21.87 5.46 1.62
C THR A 291 21.43 6.16 0.33
N PRO A 292 22.09 7.21 -0.14
CA PRO A 292 21.71 7.85 -1.39
C PRO A 292 21.71 6.92 -2.62
N GLU A 293 22.53 5.87 -2.61
CA GLU A 293 22.72 4.98 -3.75
C GLU A 293 22.08 3.59 -3.55
N ALA A 294 21.74 3.22 -2.30
CA ALA A 294 21.30 1.85 -2.00
C ALA A 294 20.34 1.78 -0.83
N CYS A 295 19.55 0.74 -0.84
CA CYS A 295 18.79 0.29 0.34
C CYS A 295 19.10 -1.16 0.64
N ARG A 296 19.11 -1.51 1.92
CA ARG A 296 19.37 -2.86 2.40
C ARG A 296 18.32 -3.25 3.43
N TRP A 297 17.76 -4.46 3.28
CA TRP A 297 16.81 -5.06 4.21
C TRP A 297 17.46 -6.26 4.89
N PHE A 298 17.44 -6.31 6.20
CA PHE A 298 18.00 -7.40 7.00
C PHE A 298 16.87 -8.19 7.65
N TYR A 299 16.72 -9.43 7.24
CA TYR A 299 15.71 -10.36 7.72
C TYR A 299 16.35 -11.38 8.66
N ARG A 300 16.45 -11.05 9.96
CA ARG A 300 16.80 -12.01 11.00
C ARG A 300 15.58 -12.85 11.31
N HIS A 301 15.66 -14.14 11.16
CA HIS A 301 14.55 -15.06 11.41
C HIS A 301 15.08 -16.36 12.04
N ALA A 302 14.18 -17.24 12.54
CA ALA A 302 14.55 -18.49 13.20
C ALA A 302 15.46 -19.42 12.37
N GLY A 303 15.45 -19.29 11.03
CA GLY A 303 16.28 -20.07 10.12
C GLY A 303 17.60 -19.41 9.73
N GLY A 304 17.88 -18.18 10.16
CA GLY A 304 19.12 -17.49 9.79
C GLY A 304 18.99 -16.00 9.51
N LEU A 305 19.82 -15.52 8.60
CA LEU A 305 19.86 -14.11 8.21
C LEU A 305 19.91 -13.98 6.69
N ILE A 306 18.94 -13.24 6.15
CA ILE A 306 18.88 -12.88 4.74
C ILE A 306 19.06 -11.36 4.62
N GLU A 307 19.86 -10.93 3.66
CA GLU A 307 19.94 -9.54 3.23
C GLU A 307 19.38 -9.42 1.81
N VAL A 308 18.56 -8.42 1.58
CA VAL A 308 18.21 -7.96 0.25
C VAL A 308 18.83 -6.59 0.06
N ARG A 309 19.42 -6.35 -1.10
CA ARG A 309 20.05 -5.09 -1.44
C ARG A 309 19.52 -4.58 -2.77
N SER A 310 18.97 -3.38 -2.78
CA SER A 310 18.65 -2.62 -4.00
C SER A 310 19.65 -1.50 -4.17
N GLN A 311 20.21 -1.36 -5.34
CA GLN A 311 21.25 -0.37 -5.60
C GLN A 311 21.04 0.29 -6.96
N ALA A 312 21.32 1.60 -7.02
CA ALA A 312 21.34 2.38 -8.25
C ALA A 312 22.80 2.56 -8.72
N GLY A 313 23.03 2.30 -10.00
CA GLY A 313 24.35 2.49 -10.63
C GLY A 313 24.74 3.95 -10.69
N THR A 314 26.00 4.29 -10.35
CA THR A 314 26.53 5.65 -10.44
C THR A 314 27.00 6.00 -11.84
N ASP A 315 27.59 5.04 -12.54
CA ASP A 315 28.18 5.24 -13.88
C ASP A 315 27.30 4.68 -15.00
N ARG A 316 26.19 4.04 -14.64
CA ARG A 316 25.27 3.42 -15.59
C ARG A 316 23.83 3.64 -15.14
N HIS A 317 22.93 3.70 -16.10
CA HIS A 317 21.50 3.76 -15.84
C HIS A 317 20.96 2.35 -15.58
N GLU A 318 21.29 1.82 -14.41
CA GLU A 318 20.87 0.50 -13.97
C GLU A 318 20.38 0.53 -12.52
N LEU A 319 19.48 -0.38 -12.21
CA LEU A 319 19.03 -0.70 -10.86
C LEU A 319 19.27 -2.19 -10.65
N THR A 320 19.90 -2.55 -9.54
CA THR A 320 20.19 -3.96 -9.22
C THR A 320 19.44 -4.40 -7.98
N LEU A 321 19.10 -5.68 -7.93
CA LEU A 321 18.56 -6.34 -6.76
C LEU A 321 19.38 -7.59 -6.47
N GLU A 322 19.91 -7.68 -5.25
CA GLU A 322 20.67 -8.83 -4.78
C GLU A 322 19.95 -9.45 -3.58
N LEU A 323 19.93 -10.79 -3.54
CA LEU A 323 19.52 -11.57 -2.38
C LEU A 323 20.74 -12.34 -1.87
N ILE A 324 21.06 -12.15 -0.58
CA ILE A 324 22.23 -12.74 0.07
C ILE A 324 21.77 -13.52 1.29
N VAL A 325 22.11 -14.80 1.36
CA VAL A 325 21.92 -15.63 2.55
C VAL A 325 23.23 -15.62 3.36
N HIS A 326 23.24 -14.88 4.46
CA HIS A 326 24.41 -14.79 5.33
C HIS A 326 24.51 -15.95 6.31
N GLU A 327 23.35 -16.42 6.78
CA GLU A 327 23.25 -17.51 7.75
C GLU A 327 22.03 -18.36 7.41
N GLY A 328 22.16 -19.68 7.57
CA GLY A 328 21.10 -20.64 7.29
C GLY A 328 21.39 -21.53 6.09
N GLU A 329 20.38 -22.26 5.64
CA GLU A 329 20.46 -23.16 4.49
C GLU A 329 20.25 -22.40 3.17
N ALA A 330 20.63 -23.03 2.07
CA ALA A 330 20.33 -22.54 0.72
C ALA A 330 18.81 -22.45 0.54
N LEU A 331 18.34 -21.33 -0.01
CA LEU A 331 16.92 -21.05 -0.17
C LEU A 331 16.51 -21.11 -1.64
N ARG A 332 15.34 -21.71 -1.91
CA ARG A 332 14.63 -21.46 -3.15
C ARG A 332 13.87 -20.16 -3.03
N CYS A 333 14.03 -19.27 -4.00
CA CYS A 333 13.33 -18.00 -4.02
C CYS A 333 12.56 -17.82 -5.32
N LEU A 334 11.47 -17.05 -5.23
CA LEU A 334 10.67 -16.59 -6.35
C LEU A 334 10.62 -15.07 -6.28
N VAL A 335 10.92 -14.43 -7.39
CA VAL A 335 10.82 -12.97 -7.54
C VAL A 335 9.65 -12.66 -8.46
N SER A 336 8.68 -11.92 -7.98
CA SER A 336 7.57 -11.45 -8.80
C SER A 336 7.80 -10.03 -9.28
N HIS A 337 7.48 -9.77 -10.54
CA HIS A 337 7.53 -8.46 -11.17
C HIS A 337 6.13 -8.06 -11.58
N HIS A 338 5.56 -7.06 -10.91
CA HIS A 338 4.29 -6.45 -11.32
C HIS A 338 4.60 -5.35 -12.32
N VAL A 339 4.45 -5.66 -13.59
CA VAL A 339 4.85 -4.78 -14.69
C VAL A 339 3.72 -3.88 -15.13
N ALA A 340 4.05 -2.66 -15.56
CA ALA A 340 3.11 -1.69 -16.08
C ALA A 340 3.76 -0.90 -17.22
N LEU A 341 2.96 -0.55 -18.22
CA LEU A 341 3.32 0.37 -19.30
C LEU A 341 2.15 1.35 -19.48
N ASN A 342 1.96 2.26 -18.56
CA ASN A 342 0.94 3.28 -18.67
C ASN A 342 1.50 4.66 -18.34
N GLY A 343 0.90 5.67 -18.95
CA GLY A 343 1.41 7.02 -18.90
C GLY A 343 0.60 7.98 -18.04
N ASP A 344 -0.44 7.54 -17.36
CA ASP A 344 -1.39 8.40 -16.65
C ASP A 344 -1.30 8.28 -15.12
N ASP A 345 -0.10 8.20 -14.59
CA ASP A 345 0.15 7.96 -13.15
C ASP A 345 -0.56 6.71 -12.59
N GLY A 346 -1.01 5.81 -13.46
CA GLY A 346 -1.69 4.58 -13.07
C GLY A 346 -3.15 4.78 -12.66
N ALA A 347 -3.78 5.88 -13.06
CA ALA A 347 -5.20 6.12 -12.81
C ALA A 347 -6.09 5.02 -13.39
N THR A 348 -5.65 4.40 -14.48
CA THR A 348 -6.32 3.24 -15.07
C THR A 348 -5.34 2.09 -15.25
N THR A 349 -5.72 0.90 -14.80
CA THR A 349 -4.98 -0.31 -15.10
C THR A 349 -5.18 -0.66 -16.58
N GLN A 350 -4.09 -0.65 -17.34
CA GLN A 350 -4.13 -1.05 -18.74
C GLN A 350 -3.58 -2.48 -18.87
N PRO A 351 -4.25 -3.36 -19.59
CA PRO A 351 -3.74 -4.68 -19.86
C PRO A 351 -2.44 -4.58 -20.68
N LEU A 352 -1.56 -5.55 -20.50
CA LEU A 352 -0.32 -5.68 -21.23
C LEU A 352 -0.36 -6.87 -22.16
N ARG A 353 0.49 -6.84 -23.19
CA ARG A 353 0.72 -7.99 -24.05
C ARG A 353 2.08 -8.60 -23.70
N TYR A 354 2.10 -9.92 -23.60
CA TYR A 354 3.30 -10.70 -23.37
C TYR A 354 3.62 -11.52 -24.61
N GLU A 355 4.84 -11.40 -25.10
CA GLU A 355 5.35 -12.16 -26.24
C GLU A 355 6.56 -12.97 -25.78
N ARG A 356 6.52 -14.28 -25.98
CA ARG A 356 7.67 -15.14 -25.67
C ARG A 356 8.51 -15.38 -26.93
N HIS A 357 9.81 -15.14 -26.82
CA HIS A 357 10.81 -15.43 -27.83
C HIS A 357 11.95 -16.24 -27.20
N GLY A 358 11.89 -17.57 -27.35
CA GLY A 358 12.79 -18.47 -26.62
C GLY A 358 12.56 -18.35 -25.11
N ASP A 359 13.61 -18.06 -24.38
CA ASP A 359 13.57 -17.87 -22.93
C ASP A 359 13.21 -16.42 -22.51
N ASP A 360 13.16 -15.49 -23.45
CA ASP A 360 12.83 -14.09 -23.17
C ASP A 360 11.31 -13.84 -23.15
N VAL A 361 10.90 -12.89 -22.32
CA VAL A 361 9.54 -12.33 -22.31
C VAL A 361 9.60 -10.86 -22.68
N PHE A 362 8.90 -10.48 -23.74
CA PHE A 362 8.69 -9.09 -24.12
C PHE A 362 7.36 -8.62 -23.54
N VAL A 363 7.41 -7.50 -22.84
CA VAL A 363 6.24 -6.81 -22.29
C VAL A 363 5.96 -5.61 -23.19
N ARG A 364 4.76 -5.57 -23.76
CA ARG A 364 4.35 -4.51 -24.67
C ARG A 364 3.05 -3.87 -24.25
N ALA A 365 2.90 -2.59 -24.55
CA ALA A 365 1.65 -1.88 -24.34
C ALA A 365 0.56 -2.41 -25.30
N VAL A 366 -0.69 -2.34 -24.85
CA VAL A 366 -1.84 -2.56 -25.74
C VAL A 366 -1.96 -1.40 -26.71
N PRO A 367 -2.24 -1.64 -28.03
CA PRO A 367 -2.27 -0.60 -29.05
C PRO A 367 -3.14 0.60 -28.72
N ASP A 368 -4.29 0.37 -28.08
CA ASP A 368 -5.24 1.43 -27.74
C ASP A 368 -4.91 2.19 -26.44
N SER A 369 -3.87 1.76 -25.71
CA SER A 369 -3.37 2.51 -24.54
C SER A 369 -2.66 3.79 -24.97
N ASP A 370 -2.48 4.74 -24.04
CA ASP A 370 -1.75 5.97 -24.33
C ASP A 370 -0.31 5.69 -24.79
N VAL A 371 0.37 4.79 -24.10
CA VAL A 371 1.73 4.37 -24.48
C VAL A 371 1.74 3.63 -25.80
N GLY A 372 0.76 2.73 -26.06
CA GLY A 372 0.67 1.98 -27.30
C GLY A 372 0.41 2.86 -28.52
N ARG A 373 -0.39 3.93 -28.38
CA ARG A 373 -0.61 4.90 -29.45
C ARG A 373 0.63 5.73 -29.75
N ARG A 374 1.39 6.12 -28.73
CA ARG A 374 2.60 6.95 -28.89
C ARG A 374 3.81 6.14 -29.33
N PHE A 375 3.91 4.92 -28.83
CA PHE A 375 5.05 4.01 -29.06
C PHE A 375 4.52 2.60 -29.42
N PRO A 376 4.06 2.39 -30.65
CA PRO A 376 3.43 1.11 -31.04
C PRO A 376 4.32 -0.11 -30.83
N ASP A 377 5.64 0.07 -31.00
CA ASP A 377 6.67 -0.97 -30.78
C ASP A 377 7.34 -0.86 -29.42
N GLY A 378 6.87 0.06 -28.57
CA GLY A 378 7.42 0.31 -27.25
C GLY A 378 7.18 -0.86 -26.29
N GLY A 379 8.14 -1.04 -25.39
CA GLY A 379 8.09 -2.08 -24.39
C GLY A 379 9.46 -2.36 -23.81
N PHE A 380 9.56 -3.44 -23.05
CA PHE A 380 10.83 -3.91 -22.51
C PHE A 380 10.91 -5.43 -22.52
N ARG A 381 12.11 -5.93 -22.37
CA ARG A 381 12.39 -7.35 -22.35
C ARG A 381 12.82 -7.79 -20.95
N ILE A 382 12.34 -8.93 -20.52
CA ILE A 382 12.81 -9.65 -19.34
C ILE A 382 13.50 -10.91 -19.83
N SER A 383 14.78 -11.08 -19.48
CA SER A 383 15.59 -12.24 -19.87
C SER A 383 16.05 -12.96 -18.62
N PRO A 384 15.80 -14.27 -18.48
CA PRO A 384 16.33 -15.05 -17.38
C PRO A 384 17.84 -15.26 -17.60
N LEU A 385 18.60 -15.21 -16.53
CA LEU A 385 20.01 -15.61 -16.54
C LEU A 385 20.15 -17.10 -16.17
N ALA A 386 21.34 -17.65 -16.35
CA ALA A 386 21.62 -19.05 -16.03
C ALA A 386 21.18 -19.42 -14.58
N GLY A 387 20.42 -20.49 -14.46
CA GLY A 387 19.86 -20.93 -13.18
C GLY A 387 18.53 -20.29 -12.79
N THR A 388 18.00 -19.37 -13.61
CA THR A 388 16.71 -18.74 -13.42
C THR A 388 15.73 -19.21 -14.50
N VAL A 389 14.48 -19.39 -14.13
CA VAL A 389 13.40 -19.78 -15.06
C VAL A 389 12.16 -18.94 -14.78
N PHE A 390 11.36 -18.68 -15.81
CA PHE A 390 10.02 -18.14 -15.60
C PHE A 390 9.09 -19.25 -15.10
N GLU A 391 8.62 -19.12 -13.88
CA GLU A 391 7.60 -20.03 -13.34
C GLU A 391 6.26 -19.75 -14.03
N ARG A 392 5.87 -18.47 -14.09
CA ARG A 392 4.61 -18.03 -14.71
C ARG A 392 4.74 -16.64 -15.33
N VAL A 393 3.90 -16.39 -16.32
CA VAL A 393 3.69 -15.07 -16.95
C VAL A 393 2.19 -14.90 -17.17
N GLY A 394 1.60 -13.88 -16.60
CA GLY A 394 0.16 -13.62 -16.69
C GLY A 394 -0.32 -12.61 -15.66
N SER A 395 -1.58 -12.71 -15.29
CA SER A 395 -2.20 -11.88 -14.25
C SER A 395 -1.97 -12.46 -12.84
N ASP A 396 -2.27 -11.68 -11.81
CA ASP A 396 -2.05 -12.04 -10.40
C ASP A 396 -2.76 -13.33 -9.96
N GLU A 397 -3.84 -13.68 -10.62
CA GLU A 397 -4.59 -14.92 -10.37
C GLU A 397 -3.81 -16.20 -10.69
N PHE A 398 -2.68 -16.09 -11.38
CA PHE A 398 -1.83 -17.22 -11.74
C PHE A 398 -0.67 -17.45 -10.75
N LEU A 399 -0.47 -16.60 -9.77
CA LEU A 399 0.60 -16.73 -8.77
C LEU A 399 0.17 -17.47 -7.52
#